data_50c9487f3e6b03570195038256c0d5be
#
_entry.id   50c9487f3e6b03570195038256c0d5be
#
_cell.length_a   1.000
_cell.length_b   1.000
_cell.length_c   1.000
_cell.angle_alpha   90.00
_cell.angle_beta   90.00
_cell.angle_gamma   90.00
#
_symmetry.space_group_name_H-M   'P 1'
#
loop_
_entity.id
_entity.type
_entity.pdbx_description
1 polymer ?
#
loop_
_entity_poly.entity_id
_entity_poly.type
_entity_poly.pdbx_seq_one_letter_code
_entity_poly.pdbx_strand_id
1 'polypeptide(L)'
;AKQVSEVHLTKLTNLLTTASKGRYGKEKAIQIREAARASIGSVMPAKSLELKHTIKLIQELASEIDEIEDSIQKIIDELNPPILSIPGMGVNSAAVILAEIGDFSNFSSPDKILAYAGCSPSTYQSGKLTNCYAHMEKRGSRYLRHALATGILSLLNTLPKNVPKENTTMLLCPMP
;
A
#
# COMPACT_ATOMS: atom_id res chain seq x y z
N ALA A 1 -16.78 7.71 26.73
CA ALA A 1 -16.53 9.14 26.94
C ALA A 1 -16.20 9.47 28.40
N LYS A 2 -17.08 9.13 29.38
CA LYS A 2 -16.89 9.47 30.80
C LYS A 2 -15.52 9.06 31.35
N GLN A 3 -15.11 7.82 31.18
CA GLN A 3 -13.81 7.33 31.65
C GLN A 3 -12.63 8.12 31.03
N VAL A 4 -12.70 8.48 29.74
CA VAL A 4 -11.63 9.25 29.08
C VAL A 4 -11.57 10.69 29.59
N SER A 5 -12.73 11.30 29.90
CA SER A 5 -12.80 12.65 30.44
C SER A 5 -12.20 12.79 31.84
N GLU A 6 -12.21 11.68 32.61
CA GLU A 6 -11.72 11.59 33.99
C GLU A 6 -10.22 11.24 34.08
N VAL A 7 -9.63 10.67 33.00
CA VAL A 7 -8.21 10.29 32.97
C VAL A 7 -7.31 11.51 33.08
N HIS A 8 -6.26 11.40 33.89
CA HIS A 8 -5.26 12.47 34.02
C HIS A 8 -4.54 12.70 32.67
N LEU A 9 -4.34 13.99 32.32
CA LEU A 9 -3.82 14.35 31.00
C LEU A 9 -2.48 13.70 30.68
N THR A 10 -1.56 13.63 31.64
CA THR A 10 -0.25 13.01 31.45
C THR A 10 -0.37 11.53 31.12
N LYS A 11 -1.26 10.80 31.84
CA LYS A 11 -1.51 9.38 31.55
C LYS A 11 -2.10 9.18 30.16
N LEU A 12 -3.05 10.02 29.75
CA LEU A 12 -3.65 9.96 28.41
C LEU A 12 -2.60 10.29 27.33
N THR A 13 -1.75 11.29 27.56
CA THR A 13 -0.65 11.63 26.65
C THR A 13 0.31 10.46 26.47
N ASN A 14 0.76 9.85 27.57
CA ASN A 14 1.69 8.71 27.51
C ASN A 14 1.08 7.52 26.77
N LEU A 15 -0.19 7.19 27.03
CA LEU A 15 -0.89 6.12 26.31
C LEU A 15 -0.97 6.41 24.81
N LEU A 16 -1.30 7.63 24.42
CA LEU A 16 -1.37 8.02 23.03
C LEU A 16 -0.01 8.00 22.34
N THR A 17 1.02 8.50 23.01
CA THR A 17 2.38 8.52 22.47
C THR A 17 2.89 7.10 22.26
N THR A 18 2.69 6.21 23.24
CA THR A 18 3.08 4.80 23.13
C THR A 18 2.31 4.08 22.03
N ALA A 19 0.98 4.18 22.01
CA ALA A 19 0.13 3.49 21.03
C ALA A 19 0.32 3.99 19.59
N SER A 20 0.70 5.26 19.41
CA SER A 20 0.91 5.88 18.09
C SER A 20 2.37 5.88 17.64
N LYS A 21 3.28 5.23 18.35
CA LYS A 21 4.74 5.28 18.08
C LYS A 21 5.25 6.73 17.97
N GLY A 22 4.81 7.60 18.87
CA GLY A 22 5.22 9.01 18.93
C GLY A 22 4.43 9.97 18.04
N ARG A 23 3.48 9.49 17.21
CA ARG A 23 2.74 10.36 16.28
C ARG A 23 1.78 11.33 16.98
N TYR A 24 1.18 10.94 18.11
CA TYR A 24 0.21 11.75 18.85
C TYR A 24 0.75 12.11 20.24
N GLY A 25 0.78 13.42 20.53
CA GLY A 25 1.27 13.97 21.76
C GLY A 25 0.19 14.64 22.61
N LYS A 26 0.64 15.61 23.43
CA LYS A 26 -0.19 16.33 24.42
C LYS A 26 -1.37 17.06 23.79
N GLU A 27 -1.19 17.70 22.64
CA GLU A 27 -2.26 18.44 21.96
C GLU A 27 -3.43 17.52 21.59
N LYS A 28 -3.11 16.33 21.02
CA LYS A 28 -4.12 15.34 20.67
C LYS A 28 -4.81 14.77 21.90
N ALA A 29 -4.09 14.61 23.02
CA ALA A 29 -4.68 14.19 24.30
C ALA A 29 -5.69 15.23 24.84
N ILE A 30 -5.39 16.53 24.71
CA ILE A 30 -6.30 17.61 25.08
C ILE A 30 -7.57 17.56 24.24
N GLN A 31 -7.43 17.49 22.89
CA GLN A 31 -8.57 17.41 21.97
C GLN A 31 -9.48 16.22 22.29
N ILE A 32 -8.89 15.04 22.53
CA ILE A 32 -9.67 13.83 22.85
C ILE A 32 -10.39 14.00 24.18
N ARG A 33 -9.75 14.57 25.21
CA ARG A 33 -10.38 14.80 26.52
C ARG A 33 -11.52 15.82 26.44
N GLU A 34 -11.35 16.88 25.68
CA GLU A 34 -12.42 17.89 25.45
C GLU A 34 -13.60 17.29 24.68
N ALA A 35 -13.33 16.55 23.61
CA ALA A 35 -14.36 15.84 22.88
C ALA A 35 -15.10 14.82 23.77
N ALA A 36 -14.39 14.14 24.67
CA ALA A 36 -14.99 13.22 25.62
C ALA A 36 -15.90 13.91 26.64
N ARG A 37 -15.52 15.13 27.08
CA ARG A 37 -16.34 15.97 28.00
C ARG A 37 -17.60 16.52 27.32
N ALA A 38 -17.49 16.92 26.05
CA ALA A 38 -18.61 17.41 25.25
C ALA A 38 -19.51 16.29 24.72
N SER A 39 -19.13 15.03 24.88
CA SER A 39 -19.89 13.89 24.36
C SER A 39 -21.19 13.65 25.12
N ILE A 40 -22.28 13.65 24.38
CA ILE A 40 -23.63 13.27 24.85
C ILE A 40 -23.93 11.78 24.67
N GLY A 41 -22.93 11.00 24.21
CA GLY A 41 -23.11 9.58 23.92
C GLY A 41 -23.43 8.74 25.16
N SER A 42 -24.37 7.82 25.02
CA SER A 42 -24.71 6.82 26.07
C SER A 42 -23.75 5.66 26.01
N VAL A 43 -23.55 4.99 27.16
CA VAL A 43 -22.78 3.75 27.23
C VAL A 43 -23.63 2.62 26.68
N MET A 44 -23.18 2.01 25.58
CA MET A 44 -23.80 0.82 24.98
C MET A 44 -22.92 -0.41 25.25
N PRO A 45 -23.27 -1.28 26.20
CA PRO A 45 -22.43 -2.44 26.54
C PRO A 45 -22.16 -3.37 25.36
N ALA A 46 -23.19 -3.61 24.53
CA ALA A 46 -23.07 -4.46 23.32
C ALA A 46 -22.04 -3.87 22.32
N LYS A 47 -22.11 -2.57 22.06
CA LYS A 47 -21.13 -1.89 21.18
C LYS A 47 -19.72 -1.85 21.77
N SER A 48 -19.62 -1.76 23.08
CA SER A 48 -18.31 -1.82 23.77
C SER A 48 -17.71 -3.23 23.66
N LEU A 49 -18.53 -4.29 23.72
CA LEU A 49 -18.09 -5.65 23.51
C LEU A 49 -17.64 -5.89 22.07
N GLU A 50 -18.45 -5.48 21.09
CA GLU A 50 -18.13 -5.54 19.67
C GLU A 50 -16.78 -4.87 19.37
N LEU A 51 -16.57 -3.65 19.88
CA LEU A 51 -15.31 -2.93 19.70
C LEU A 51 -14.11 -3.67 20.30
N LYS A 52 -14.25 -4.24 21.49
CA LYS A 52 -13.18 -5.03 22.13
C LYS A 52 -12.81 -6.25 21.29
N HIS A 53 -13.82 -6.98 20.78
CA HIS A 53 -13.57 -8.13 19.91
C HIS A 53 -12.92 -7.75 18.59
N THR A 54 -13.35 -6.63 17.98
CA THR A 54 -12.73 -6.13 16.73
C THR A 54 -11.27 -5.75 16.96
N ILE A 55 -10.96 -5.06 18.06
CA ILE A 55 -9.58 -4.71 18.40
C ILE A 55 -8.73 -5.97 18.60
N LYS A 56 -9.25 -6.95 19.32
CA LYS A 56 -8.55 -8.23 19.54
C LYS A 56 -8.25 -8.93 18.22
N LEU A 57 -9.23 -9.02 17.33
CA LEU A 57 -9.07 -9.61 16.00
C LEU A 57 -8.02 -8.87 15.16
N ILE A 58 -8.01 -7.53 15.20
CA ILE A 58 -6.98 -6.72 14.52
C ILE A 58 -5.58 -7.04 15.07
N GLN A 59 -5.44 -7.20 16.39
CA GLN A 59 -4.15 -7.53 17.00
C GLN A 59 -3.67 -8.94 16.63
N GLU A 60 -4.58 -9.93 16.62
CA GLU A 60 -4.28 -11.29 16.19
C GLU A 60 -3.85 -11.33 14.71
N LEU A 61 -4.59 -10.67 13.82
CA LEU A 61 -4.24 -10.59 12.40
C LEU A 61 -2.91 -9.84 12.17
N ALA A 62 -2.62 -8.82 12.95
CA ALA A 62 -1.34 -8.11 12.84
C ALA A 62 -0.16 -9.05 13.16
N SER A 63 -0.28 -9.88 14.21
CA SER A 63 0.76 -10.87 14.54
C SER A 63 0.96 -11.92 13.44
N GLU A 64 -0.14 -12.40 12.85
CA GLU A 64 -0.07 -13.35 11.73
C GLU A 64 0.56 -12.73 10.47
N ILE A 65 0.26 -11.45 10.20
CA ILE A 65 0.89 -10.71 9.10
C ILE A 65 2.38 -10.59 9.31
N ASP A 66 2.83 -10.24 10.52
CA ASP A 66 4.25 -10.11 10.85
C ASP A 66 4.99 -11.46 10.62
N GLU A 67 4.39 -12.60 11.01
CA GLU A 67 4.96 -13.93 10.78
C GLU A 67 5.08 -14.28 9.28
N ILE A 68 4.07 -13.90 8.49
CA ILE A 68 4.08 -14.10 7.03
C ILE A 68 5.14 -13.20 6.40
N GLU A 69 5.24 -11.94 6.81
CA GLU A 69 6.26 -11.02 6.30
C GLU A 69 7.68 -11.50 6.60
N ASP A 70 7.93 -12.02 7.81
CA ASP A 70 9.21 -12.63 8.18
C ASP A 70 9.54 -13.86 7.31
N SER A 71 8.54 -14.66 6.99
CA SER A 71 8.70 -15.83 6.13
C SER A 71 9.00 -15.43 4.68
N ILE A 72 8.31 -14.43 4.16
CA ILE A 72 8.56 -13.85 2.83
C ILE A 72 9.99 -13.28 2.78
N GLN A 73 10.41 -12.54 3.82
CA GLN A 73 11.74 -11.95 3.88
C GLN A 73 12.83 -13.04 3.76
N LYS A 74 12.71 -14.15 4.48
CA LYS A 74 13.67 -15.28 4.41
C LYS A 74 13.76 -15.86 3.00
N ILE A 75 12.63 -16.11 2.35
CA ILE A 75 12.60 -16.64 0.99
C ILE A 75 13.26 -15.65 0.01
N ILE A 76 12.97 -14.38 0.12
CA ILE A 76 13.55 -13.35 -0.75
C ILE A 76 15.05 -13.18 -0.50
N ASP A 77 15.51 -13.30 0.74
CA ASP A 77 16.94 -13.25 1.09
C ASP A 77 17.71 -14.45 0.50
N GLU A 78 17.09 -15.64 0.52
CA GLU A 78 17.65 -16.85 -0.12
C GLU A 78 17.72 -16.73 -1.65
N LEU A 79 16.68 -16.19 -2.27
CA LEU A 79 16.58 -16.00 -3.72
C LEU A 79 17.47 -14.86 -4.23
N ASN A 80 17.73 -13.87 -3.40
CA ASN A 80 18.46 -12.63 -3.73
C ASN A 80 18.14 -12.08 -5.14
N PRO A 81 16.89 -11.79 -5.44
CA PRO A 81 16.48 -11.45 -6.80
C PRO A 81 16.97 -10.07 -7.22
N PRO A 82 17.45 -9.92 -8.48
CA PRO A 82 17.96 -8.65 -9.00
C PRO A 82 16.96 -7.48 -8.91
N ILE A 83 15.66 -7.77 -8.83
CA ILE A 83 14.60 -6.74 -8.76
C ILE A 83 14.73 -5.85 -7.51
N LEU A 84 15.36 -6.31 -6.44
CA LEU A 84 15.62 -5.52 -5.23
C LEU A 84 16.66 -4.41 -5.44
N SER A 85 17.47 -4.49 -6.51
CA SER A 85 18.40 -3.42 -6.85
C SER A 85 17.72 -2.16 -7.40
N ILE A 86 16.44 -2.26 -7.75
CA ILE A 86 15.66 -1.14 -8.27
C ILE A 86 15.31 -0.20 -7.11
N PRO A 87 15.72 1.08 -7.14
CA PRO A 87 15.41 2.02 -6.08
C PRO A 87 13.90 2.14 -5.84
N GLY A 88 13.48 1.97 -4.57
CA GLY A 88 12.08 2.03 -4.18
C GLY A 88 11.29 0.71 -4.33
N MET A 89 11.93 -0.36 -4.82
CA MET A 89 11.33 -1.69 -4.82
C MET A 89 11.49 -2.33 -3.44
N GLY A 90 10.38 -2.47 -2.72
CA GLY A 90 10.35 -3.15 -1.42
C GLY A 90 10.22 -4.67 -1.56
N VAL A 91 10.59 -5.39 -0.51
CA VAL A 91 10.54 -6.87 -0.43
C VAL A 91 9.15 -7.41 -0.78
N ASN A 92 8.09 -6.84 -0.21
CA ASN A 92 6.72 -7.29 -0.47
C ASN A 92 6.31 -7.10 -1.94
N SER A 93 6.69 -5.98 -2.57
CA SER A 93 6.40 -5.76 -4.00
C SER A 93 7.19 -6.72 -4.88
N ALA A 94 8.46 -6.94 -4.56
CA ALA A 94 9.30 -7.91 -5.26
C ALA A 94 8.74 -9.33 -5.14
N ALA A 95 8.33 -9.75 -3.94
CA ALA A 95 7.73 -11.07 -3.69
C ALA A 95 6.46 -11.28 -4.51
N VAL A 96 5.56 -10.28 -4.54
CA VAL A 96 4.33 -10.35 -5.36
C VAL A 96 4.66 -10.47 -6.84
N ILE A 97 5.62 -9.69 -7.36
CA ILE A 97 6.02 -9.73 -8.78
C ILE A 97 6.59 -11.11 -9.11
N LEU A 98 7.48 -11.65 -8.29
CA LEU A 98 8.07 -12.96 -8.51
C LEU A 98 7.03 -14.09 -8.43
N ALA A 99 6.14 -14.04 -7.45
CA ALA A 99 5.09 -15.04 -7.27
C ALA A 99 4.07 -15.04 -8.43
N GLU A 100 3.68 -13.86 -8.92
CA GLU A 100 2.71 -13.73 -10.01
C GLU A 100 3.29 -14.05 -11.38
N ILE A 101 4.56 -13.76 -11.64
CA ILE A 101 5.24 -14.07 -12.89
C ILE A 101 5.68 -15.54 -12.92
N GLY A 102 6.15 -16.06 -11.78
CA GLY A 102 6.74 -17.40 -11.69
C GLY A 102 8.02 -17.48 -12.52
N ASP A 103 7.99 -18.29 -13.59
CA ASP A 103 9.14 -18.46 -14.48
C ASP A 103 9.12 -17.43 -15.62
N PHE A 104 10.12 -16.55 -15.62
CA PHE A 104 10.31 -15.52 -16.63
C PHE A 104 10.57 -16.10 -18.03
N SER A 105 11.05 -17.34 -18.14
CA SER A 105 11.28 -18.00 -19.43
C SER A 105 10.01 -18.22 -20.24
N ASN A 106 8.84 -18.20 -19.59
CA ASN A 106 7.54 -18.31 -20.23
C ASN A 106 7.17 -17.05 -21.06
N PHE A 107 7.89 -15.95 -20.85
CA PHE A 107 7.63 -14.68 -21.53
C PHE A 107 8.75 -14.35 -22.52
N SER A 108 8.43 -14.35 -23.81
CA SER A 108 9.41 -14.06 -24.86
C SER A 108 9.78 -12.59 -25.01
N SER A 109 9.08 -11.68 -24.31
CA SER A 109 9.36 -10.24 -24.29
C SER A 109 8.75 -9.54 -23.07
N PRO A 110 9.29 -8.38 -22.65
CA PRO A 110 8.71 -7.57 -21.59
C PRO A 110 7.25 -7.14 -21.86
N ASP A 111 6.89 -6.92 -23.11
CA ASP A 111 5.53 -6.52 -23.50
C ASP A 111 4.50 -7.60 -23.15
N LYS A 112 4.89 -8.87 -23.21
CA LYS A 112 4.01 -9.96 -22.79
C LYS A 112 3.78 -9.98 -21.26
N ILE A 113 4.76 -9.58 -20.48
CA ILE A 113 4.60 -9.41 -19.02
C ILE A 113 3.65 -8.25 -18.76
N LEU A 114 3.79 -7.12 -19.48
CA LEU A 114 2.86 -5.99 -19.37
C LEU A 114 1.43 -6.36 -19.77
N ALA A 115 1.28 -7.15 -20.82
CA ALA A 115 -0.02 -7.69 -21.24
C ALA A 115 -0.60 -8.64 -20.17
N TYR A 116 0.22 -9.51 -19.62
CA TYR A 116 -0.16 -10.41 -18.52
C TYR A 116 -0.60 -9.66 -17.26
N ALA A 117 0.06 -8.55 -16.94
CA ALA A 117 -0.36 -7.64 -15.87
C ALA A 117 -1.63 -6.83 -16.23
N GLY A 118 -2.06 -6.84 -17.48
CA GLY A 118 -3.16 -6.02 -17.97
C GLY A 118 -2.83 -4.53 -18.04
N CYS A 119 -1.54 -4.20 -18.22
CA CYS A 119 -1.05 -2.84 -18.37
C CYS A 119 -1.00 -2.37 -19.82
N SER A 120 -1.31 -3.25 -20.79
CA SER A 120 -1.33 -2.89 -22.21
C SER A 120 -2.43 -1.88 -22.51
N PRO A 121 -2.15 -0.91 -23.40
CA PRO A 121 -3.18 0.00 -23.87
C PRO A 121 -4.19 -0.75 -24.75
N SER A 122 -5.47 -0.43 -24.60
CA SER A 122 -6.50 -0.95 -25.49
C SER A 122 -6.32 -0.32 -26.87
N THR A 123 -6.18 -1.16 -27.90
CA THR A 123 -6.17 -0.70 -29.29
C THR A 123 -7.54 -0.94 -29.91
N TYR A 124 -8.18 0.13 -30.36
CA TYR A 124 -9.37 0.05 -31.17
C TYR A 124 -9.07 0.63 -32.56
N GLN A 125 -8.95 -0.22 -33.55
CA GLN A 125 -8.75 0.18 -34.91
C GLN A 125 -9.88 -0.44 -35.76
N SER A 126 -10.68 0.42 -36.37
CA SER A 126 -11.71 0.00 -37.35
C SER A 126 -11.58 0.86 -38.59
N GLY A 127 -11.01 0.30 -39.65
CA GLY A 127 -10.79 1.00 -40.91
C GLY A 127 -9.89 2.24 -40.77
N LYS A 128 -10.42 3.43 -41.07
CA LYS A 128 -9.69 4.71 -40.95
C LYS A 128 -9.76 5.36 -39.58
N LEU A 129 -10.48 4.76 -38.60
CA LEU A 129 -10.63 5.27 -37.24
C LEU A 129 -9.51 4.69 -36.38
N THR A 130 -8.56 5.53 -36.04
CA THR A 130 -7.58 5.29 -34.96
C THR A 130 -8.09 5.94 -33.69
N ASN A 131 -8.27 5.16 -32.63
CA ASN A 131 -8.69 5.72 -31.32
C ASN A 131 -7.49 6.39 -30.66
N CYS A 132 -7.54 7.72 -30.50
CA CYS A 132 -6.51 8.51 -29.86
C CYS A 132 -6.51 8.38 -28.32
N TYR A 133 -7.49 7.71 -27.73
CA TYR A 133 -7.65 7.56 -26.28
C TYR A 133 -7.60 6.07 -25.88
N ALA A 134 -6.41 5.51 -25.92
CA ALA A 134 -6.18 4.18 -25.40
C ALA A 134 -6.30 4.20 -23.87
N HIS A 135 -7.16 3.36 -23.31
CA HIS A 135 -7.21 3.12 -21.86
C HIS A 135 -6.56 1.77 -21.54
N MET A 136 -6.07 1.62 -20.33
CA MET A 136 -5.47 0.36 -19.88
C MET A 136 -6.54 -0.74 -19.87
N GLU A 137 -6.25 -1.88 -20.51
CA GLU A 137 -7.21 -2.99 -20.65
C GLU A 137 -7.64 -3.61 -19.32
N LYS A 138 -6.75 -3.63 -18.34
CA LYS A 138 -6.95 -4.23 -17.00
C LYS A 138 -7.34 -5.73 -17.04
N ARG A 139 -7.15 -6.41 -18.16
CA ARG A 139 -7.29 -7.86 -18.30
C ARG A 139 -6.00 -8.51 -17.85
N GLY A 140 -5.98 -9.17 -16.71
CA GLY A 140 -4.78 -9.81 -16.20
C GLY A 140 -4.66 -9.68 -14.69
N SER A 141 -3.52 -10.09 -14.11
CA SER A 141 -3.33 -10.07 -12.68
C SER A 141 -3.41 -8.65 -12.11
N ARG A 142 -4.39 -8.44 -11.25
CA ARG A 142 -4.54 -7.18 -10.52
C ARG A 142 -3.42 -7.00 -9.47
N TYR A 143 -2.91 -8.10 -8.95
CA TYR A 143 -1.85 -8.08 -7.93
C TYR A 143 -0.53 -7.69 -8.56
N LEU A 144 -0.17 -8.30 -9.68
CA LEU A 144 1.02 -7.93 -10.46
C LEU A 144 0.97 -6.47 -10.91
N ARG A 145 -0.15 -6.03 -11.45
CA ARG A 145 -0.35 -4.62 -11.86
C ARG A 145 -0.19 -3.65 -10.70
N HIS A 146 -0.75 -3.99 -9.53
CA HIS A 146 -0.61 -3.16 -8.33
C HIS A 146 0.84 -3.09 -7.86
N ALA A 147 1.54 -4.22 -7.80
CA ALA A 147 2.94 -4.27 -7.37
C ALA A 147 3.86 -3.49 -8.32
N LEU A 148 3.65 -3.62 -9.65
CA LEU A 148 4.37 -2.84 -10.66
C LEU A 148 4.10 -1.33 -10.51
N ALA A 149 2.84 -0.92 -10.35
CA ALA A 149 2.47 0.48 -10.17
C ALA A 149 3.08 1.06 -8.89
N THR A 150 3.06 0.31 -7.78
CA THR A 150 3.67 0.72 -6.50
C THR A 150 5.18 0.88 -6.64
N GLY A 151 5.86 -0.05 -7.31
CA GLY A 151 7.28 0.03 -7.59
C GLY A 151 7.65 1.26 -8.42
N ILE A 152 6.89 1.55 -9.48
CA ILE A 152 7.09 2.74 -10.33
C ILE A 152 6.87 4.03 -9.52
N LEU A 153 5.82 4.12 -8.72
CA LEU A 153 5.55 5.30 -7.89
C LEU A 153 6.66 5.52 -6.85
N SER A 154 7.17 4.45 -6.24
CA SER A 154 8.29 4.54 -5.32
C SER A 154 9.56 5.00 -6.01
N LEU A 155 9.85 4.49 -7.20
CA LEU A 155 10.97 4.93 -8.03
C LEU A 155 10.86 6.42 -8.38
N LEU A 156 9.69 6.89 -8.82
CA LEU A 156 9.46 8.31 -9.13
C LEU A 156 9.66 9.23 -7.92
N ASN A 157 9.33 8.75 -6.73
CA ASN A 157 9.54 9.51 -5.48
C ASN A 157 11.01 9.55 -5.04
N THR A 158 11.83 8.58 -5.46
CA THR A 158 13.27 8.53 -5.15
C THR A 158 14.12 9.31 -6.15
N LEU A 159 13.58 9.56 -7.34
CA LEU A 159 14.28 10.37 -8.35
C LEU A 159 14.38 11.84 -7.91
N PRO A 160 15.53 12.52 -8.16
CA PRO A 160 15.68 13.93 -7.87
C PRO A 160 14.63 14.74 -8.63
N LYS A 161 13.96 15.68 -7.94
CA LYS A 161 12.86 16.50 -8.48
C LYS A 161 13.22 17.39 -9.69
N ASN A 162 14.48 17.37 -10.12
CA ASN A 162 15.01 18.16 -11.22
C ASN A 162 15.07 17.42 -12.58
N VAL A 163 14.44 16.24 -12.68
CA VAL A 163 14.28 15.57 -13.99
C VAL A 163 13.24 16.36 -14.79
N PRO A 164 13.57 16.87 -16.00
CA PRO A 164 12.61 17.60 -16.84
C PRO A 164 11.38 16.70 -17.08
N LYS A 165 10.19 17.26 -16.90
CA LYS A 165 8.90 16.54 -17.06
C LYS A 165 8.71 15.93 -18.45
N GLU A 166 9.45 16.40 -19.44
CA GLU A 166 9.46 15.87 -20.81
C GLU A 166 9.90 14.42 -20.90
N ASN A 167 10.82 13.96 -20.04
CA ASN A 167 11.28 12.57 -20.03
C ASN A 167 10.37 11.62 -19.21
N THR A 168 9.53 12.16 -18.35
CA THR A 168 8.59 11.33 -17.54
C THR A 168 7.42 10.86 -18.39
N THR A 169 7.03 11.62 -19.40
CA THR A 169 5.94 11.27 -20.32
C THR A 169 6.36 10.14 -21.28
N MET A 170 7.64 10.03 -21.61
CA MET A 170 8.17 8.94 -22.44
C MET A 170 8.22 7.58 -21.74
N LEU A 171 8.28 7.55 -20.39
CA LEU A 171 8.24 6.31 -19.61
C LEU A 171 6.80 5.77 -19.45
N LEU A 172 5.79 6.59 -19.72
CA LEU A 172 4.38 6.25 -19.55
C LEU A 172 3.61 6.10 -20.89
N CYS A 173 4.22 6.49 -22.01
CA CYS A 173 3.67 6.28 -23.35
C CYS A 173 4.54 5.29 -24.11
N PRO A 174 4.03 4.14 -24.56
CA PRO A 174 4.73 3.35 -25.56
C PRO A 174 4.85 4.17 -26.85
N MET A 175 6.05 4.21 -27.39
CA MET A 175 6.33 4.81 -28.69
C MET A 175 5.49 4.16 -29.80
N PRO A 176 5.22 4.86 -30.88
CA PRO A 176 4.36 4.40 -31.98
C PRO A 176 4.87 3.15 -32.67
#